data_1a8077da447da86e3b55919a2c0a4d79
#
_entry.id   1a8077da447da86e3b55919a2c0a4d79
#
_cell.length_a   1.000
_cell.length_b   1.000
_cell.length_c   1.000
_cell.angle_alpha   90.00
_cell.angle_beta   90.00
_cell.angle_gamma   90.00
#
_symmetry.space_group_name_H-M   'P 1'
#
loop_
_entity.id
_entity.type
_entity.pdbx_description
1 polymer ?
#
loop_
_entity_poly.entity_id
_entity_poly.type
_entity_poly.pdbx_seq_one_letter_code
_entity_poly.pdbx_strand_id
1 'polypeptide(L)'
;KLLLPIISLLIFLGGCSASYKELSKMENKEPKNFQEHLLSEYKKRASFEAEEMHDWNSAKLYSEKALKSLETDEIYPEEISYWKIPEENINEIKIAYDNLMTIYKDAKNIDPFNLARAISSLDCWSEQQEENWQTWDINSCKNDFLKAMHNIYEKISNKENEQETSNNKDNNLENKTKDEVTIVTKNENKELMQIIYFDFDKFNLSEVSKDKI
;
A
#
# COMPACT_ATOMS: atom_id res chain seq x y z
N LYS A 1 0.90 43.54 32.92
CA LYS A 1 1.74 43.37 31.70
C LYS A 1 2.31 41.92 31.52
N LEU A 2 2.10 41.02 32.49
CA LEU A 2 2.64 39.66 32.47
C LEU A 2 1.64 38.62 31.86
N LEU A 3 0.36 38.98 31.75
CA LEU A 3 -0.70 38.09 31.26
C LEU A 3 -0.73 37.91 29.73
N LEU A 4 -0.26 38.89 28.96
CA LEU A 4 -0.26 38.82 27.49
C LEU A 4 0.62 37.71 26.91
N PRO A 5 1.86 37.47 27.37
CA PRO A 5 2.69 36.39 26.85
C PRO A 5 2.17 34.99 27.22
N ILE A 6 1.44 34.82 28.32
CA ILE A 6 0.87 33.54 28.74
C ILE A 6 -0.32 33.18 27.87
N ILE A 7 -1.14 34.13 27.47
CA ILE A 7 -2.27 33.91 26.54
C ILE A 7 -1.75 33.54 25.13
N SER A 8 -0.68 34.20 24.68
CA SER A 8 -0.06 33.91 23.39
C SER A 8 0.55 32.48 23.34
N LEU A 9 1.12 32.01 24.45
CA LEU A 9 1.70 30.65 24.55
C LEU A 9 0.62 29.55 24.49
N LEU A 10 -0.56 29.82 25.06
CA LEU A 10 -1.67 28.84 25.07
C LEU A 10 -2.30 28.63 23.67
N ILE A 11 -2.18 29.60 22.77
CA ILE A 11 -2.71 29.49 21.40
C ILE A 11 -1.85 28.56 20.54
N PHE A 12 -0.55 28.44 20.83
CA PHE A 12 0.36 27.53 20.10
C PHE A 12 0.22 26.05 20.49
N LEU A 13 -0.35 25.74 21.65
CA LEU A 13 -0.52 24.35 22.11
C LEU A 13 -1.77 23.66 21.55
N GLY A 14 -2.68 24.40 20.90
CA GLY A 14 -3.91 23.84 20.32
C GLY A 14 -3.81 23.33 18.87
N GLY A 15 -2.70 23.60 18.18
CA GLY A 15 -2.59 23.39 16.74
C GLY A 15 -2.28 21.96 16.29
N CYS A 16 -1.62 21.17 17.12
CA CYS A 16 -1.11 19.86 16.73
C CYS A 16 -2.15 18.72 16.72
N SER A 17 -3.35 18.92 17.27
CA SER A 17 -4.36 17.86 17.42
C SER A 17 -5.70 18.12 16.72
N ALA A 18 -5.81 19.15 15.88
CA ALA A 18 -7.08 19.55 15.28
C ALA A 18 -7.63 18.46 14.34
N SER A 19 -6.79 17.94 13.44
CA SER A 19 -7.16 16.89 12.49
C SER A 19 -7.49 15.56 13.20
N TYR A 20 -6.70 15.18 14.20
CA TYR A 20 -7.01 13.99 15.00
C TYR A 20 -8.32 14.14 15.79
N LYS A 21 -8.54 15.30 16.40
CA LYS A 21 -9.78 15.59 17.14
C LYS A 21 -11.01 15.56 16.24
N GLU A 22 -10.90 15.96 14.98
CA GLU A 22 -11.94 15.84 13.99
C GLU A 22 -12.17 14.38 13.62
N LEU A 23 -11.11 13.67 13.23
CA LEU A 23 -11.13 12.27 12.83
C LEU A 23 -11.68 11.35 13.92
N SER A 24 -11.28 11.57 15.18
CA SER A 24 -11.70 10.74 16.32
C SER A 24 -13.20 10.79 16.62
N LYS A 25 -13.89 11.85 16.20
CA LYS A 25 -15.35 11.99 16.35
C LYS A 25 -16.14 11.26 15.27
N MET A 26 -15.49 10.86 14.19
CA MET A 26 -16.17 10.16 13.10
C MET A 26 -16.52 8.75 13.53
N GLU A 27 -17.75 8.32 13.22
CA GLU A 27 -18.18 6.95 13.47
C GLU A 27 -17.38 5.95 12.64
N ASN A 28 -17.12 4.78 13.23
CA ASN A 28 -16.55 3.66 12.48
C ASN A 28 -17.67 3.00 11.68
N LYS A 29 -17.57 3.09 10.35
CA LYS A 29 -18.50 2.44 9.41
C LYS A 29 -17.77 1.34 8.67
N GLU A 30 -18.52 0.32 8.22
CA GLU A 30 -17.98 -0.72 7.34
C GLU A 30 -17.62 -0.09 5.98
N PRO A 31 -16.33 -0.12 5.58
CA PRO A 31 -15.91 0.50 4.33
C PRO A 31 -16.44 -0.22 3.10
N LYS A 32 -16.86 0.52 2.08
CA LYS A 32 -17.46 -0.02 0.84
C LYS A 32 -16.66 0.27 -0.42
N ASN A 33 -15.76 1.22 -0.37
CA ASN A 33 -14.94 1.68 -1.48
C ASN A 33 -13.52 2.02 -1.04
N PHE A 34 -12.64 2.31 -1.99
CA PHE A 34 -11.24 2.60 -1.74
C PHE A 34 -11.04 3.75 -0.73
N GLN A 35 -11.78 4.84 -0.87
CA GLN A 35 -11.66 6.02 0.00
C GLN A 35 -12.04 5.69 1.44
N GLU A 36 -13.14 4.94 1.62
CA GLU A 36 -13.58 4.52 2.95
C GLU A 36 -12.61 3.51 3.60
N HIS A 37 -11.98 2.64 2.79
CA HIS A 37 -10.90 1.77 3.27
C HIS A 37 -9.68 2.58 3.71
N LEU A 38 -9.27 3.59 2.92
CA LEU A 38 -8.16 4.50 3.29
C LEU A 38 -8.48 5.25 4.58
N LEU A 39 -9.67 5.84 4.69
CA LEU A 39 -10.13 6.50 5.90
C LEU A 39 -9.99 5.57 7.11
N SER A 40 -10.47 4.34 6.99
CA SER A 40 -10.43 3.35 8.06
C SER A 40 -9.00 2.97 8.45
N GLU A 41 -8.13 2.70 7.47
CA GLU A 41 -6.74 2.29 7.73
C GLU A 41 -5.92 3.43 8.36
N TYR A 42 -6.00 4.65 7.81
CA TYR A 42 -5.31 5.80 8.39
C TYR A 42 -5.90 6.24 9.76
N LYS A 43 -7.21 6.07 9.98
CA LYS A 43 -7.81 6.32 11.29
C LYS A 43 -7.25 5.39 12.35
N LYS A 44 -7.06 4.10 12.03
CA LYS A 44 -6.41 3.14 12.95
C LYS A 44 -4.99 3.58 13.30
N ARG A 45 -4.20 3.99 12.29
CA ARG A 45 -2.84 4.49 12.50
C ARG A 45 -2.83 5.74 13.37
N ALA A 46 -3.65 6.74 13.03
CA ALA A 46 -3.75 7.99 13.78
C ALA A 46 -4.14 7.75 15.25
N SER A 47 -5.07 6.81 15.51
CA SER A 47 -5.45 6.45 16.88
C SER A 47 -4.32 5.77 17.63
N PHE A 48 -3.59 4.86 16.99
CA PHE A 48 -2.44 4.19 17.59
C PHE A 48 -1.36 5.20 17.98
N GLU A 49 -0.97 6.09 17.07
CA GLU A 49 0.04 7.12 17.34
C GLU A 49 -0.40 8.09 18.45
N ALA A 50 -1.67 8.51 18.45
CA ALA A 50 -2.16 9.45 19.45
C ALA A 50 -2.34 8.83 20.83
N GLU A 51 -2.86 7.61 20.92
CA GLU A 51 -3.36 7.01 22.16
C GLU A 51 -2.34 6.08 22.82
N GLU A 52 -1.54 5.34 22.01
CA GLU A 52 -0.57 4.37 22.50
C GLU A 52 0.86 4.93 22.48
N MET A 53 1.25 5.55 21.35
CA MET A 53 2.61 6.05 21.16
C MET A 53 2.79 7.48 21.65
N HIS A 54 1.71 8.24 21.80
CA HIS A 54 1.72 9.67 22.12
C HIS A 54 2.52 10.53 21.14
N ASP A 55 2.69 10.03 19.88
CA ASP A 55 3.27 10.80 18.78
C ASP A 55 2.19 11.61 18.06
N TRP A 56 2.12 12.88 18.41
CA TRP A 56 1.16 13.80 17.83
C TRP A 56 1.51 14.27 16.41
N ASN A 57 2.76 14.10 15.95
CA ASN A 57 3.17 14.45 14.61
C ASN A 57 2.68 13.37 13.63
N SER A 58 2.93 12.11 13.93
CA SER A 58 2.46 10.99 13.14
C SER A 58 0.93 10.85 13.21
N ALA A 59 0.33 11.04 14.39
CA ALA A 59 -1.12 11.11 14.54
C ALA A 59 -1.75 12.20 13.66
N LYS A 60 -1.12 13.37 13.54
CA LYS A 60 -1.57 14.46 12.67
C LYS A 60 -1.47 14.05 11.21
N LEU A 61 -0.32 13.56 10.76
CA LEU A 61 -0.08 13.13 9.38
C LEU A 61 -1.14 12.13 8.93
N TYR A 62 -1.35 11.06 9.70
CA TYR A 62 -2.33 10.03 9.36
C TYR A 62 -3.77 10.55 9.43
N SER A 63 -4.08 11.47 10.34
CA SER A 63 -5.40 12.10 10.40
C SER A 63 -5.66 12.97 9.17
N GLU A 64 -4.69 13.73 8.71
CA GLU A 64 -4.81 14.57 7.51
C GLU A 64 -4.99 13.70 6.25
N LYS A 65 -4.28 12.58 6.13
CA LYS A 65 -4.45 11.61 5.03
C LYS A 65 -5.83 10.93 5.09
N ALA A 66 -6.29 10.56 6.27
CA ALA A 66 -7.63 10.01 6.48
C ALA A 66 -8.72 11.00 6.04
N LEU A 67 -8.65 12.25 6.47
CA LEU A 67 -9.64 13.27 6.10
C LEU A 67 -9.57 13.61 4.60
N LYS A 68 -8.37 13.68 4.02
CA LYS A 68 -8.18 13.91 2.60
C LYS A 68 -8.81 12.82 1.74
N SER A 69 -8.86 11.56 2.21
CA SER A 69 -9.51 10.48 1.47
C SER A 69 -11.02 10.67 1.28
N LEU A 70 -11.66 11.54 2.06
CA LEU A 70 -13.07 11.92 1.87
C LEU A 70 -13.28 12.89 0.70
N GLU A 71 -12.23 13.62 0.31
CA GLU A 71 -12.28 14.66 -0.72
C GLU A 71 -11.80 14.13 -2.09
N THR A 72 -10.84 13.18 -2.08
CA THR A 72 -10.24 12.65 -3.30
C THR A 72 -9.96 11.15 -3.17
N ASP A 73 -9.93 10.48 -4.31
CA ASP A 73 -9.49 9.10 -4.43
C ASP A 73 -8.04 8.97 -4.95
N GLU A 74 -7.34 10.11 -5.07
CA GLU A 74 -5.93 10.21 -5.42
C GLU A 74 -5.08 10.35 -4.16
N ILE A 75 -5.02 9.29 -3.37
CA ILE A 75 -4.19 9.17 -2.16
C ILE A 75 -3.08 8.17 -2.42
N TYR A 76 -1.86 8.63 -2.25
CA TYR A 76 -0.63 7.86 -2.44
C TYR A 76 0.13 7.77 -1.11
N PRO A 77 1.03 6.78 -0.93
CA PRO A 77 1.99 6.84 0.16
C PRO A 77 2.86 8.09 0.03
N GLU A 78 3.44 8.56 1.13
CA GLU A 78 4.41 9.65 1.08
C GLU A 78 5.63 9.23 0.26
N GLU A 79 6.18 10.16 -0.51
CA GLU A 79 7.43 9.92 -1.25
C GLU A 79 8.58 9.59 -0.28
N ILE A 80 9.49 8.75 -0.71
CA ILE A 80 10.64 8.34 0.12
C ILE A 80 11.45 9.54 0.61
N SER A 81 11.54 10.60 -0.20
CA SER A 81 12.22 11.85 0.16
C SER A 81 11.57 12.64 1.30
N TYR A 82 10.32 12.33 1.63
CA TYR A 82 9.64 12.93 2.78
C TYR A 82 10.24 12.46 4.10
N TRP A 83 10.75 11.22 4.13
CA TRP A 83 11.25 10.54 5.32
C TRP A 83 12.78 10.63 5.44
N LYS A 84 13.29 10.70 6.66
CA LYS A 84 14.75 10.66 6.95
C LYS A 84 15.20 9.23 7.27
N ILE A 85 14.91 8.32 6.35
CA ILE A 85 15.23 6.90 6.52
C ILE A 85 16.75 6.70 6.51
N PRO A 86 17.32 5.84 7.40
CA PRO A 86 18.72 5.46 7.34
C PRO A 86 19.12 4.89 5.97
N GLU A 87 20.31 5.24 5.49
CA GLU A 87 20.78 4.94 4.12
C GLU A 87 20.71 3.45 3.78
N GLU A 88 21.02 2.60 4.74
CA GLU A 88 20.98 1.14 4.61
C GLU A 88 19.56 0.58 4.36
N ASN A 89 18.51 1.30 4.74
CA ASN A 89 17.11 0.88 4.62
C ASN A 89 16.36 1.52 3.44
N ILE A 90 16.91 2.63 2.89
CA ILE A 90 16.25 3.39 1.81
C ILE A 90 15.92 2.50 0.61
N ASN A 91 16.85 1.66 0.19
CA ASN A 91 16.69 0.86 -1.03
C ASN A 91 15.50 -0.13 -0.92
N GLU A 92 15.33 -0.75 0.22
CA GLU A 92 14.23 -1.71 0.43
C GLU A 92 12.86 -1.01 0.37
N ILE A 93 12.72 0.12 1.05
CA ILE A 93 11.46 0.88 1.07
C ILE A 93 11.18 1.49 -0.30
N LYS A 94 12.21 1.94 -1.02
CA LYS A 94 12.06 2.44 -2.39
C LYS A 94 11.54 1.36 -3.34
N ILE A 95 12.07 0.16 -3.28
CA ILE A 95 11.58 -0.98 -4.08
C ILE A 95 10.10 -1.27 -3.72
N ALA A 96 9.75 -1.25 -2.45
CA ALA A 96 8.38 -1.43 -1.99
C ALA A 96 7.44 -0.35 -2.54
N TYR A 97 7.85 0.91 -2.50
CA TYR A 97 7.12 2.03 -3.07
C TYR A 97 6.92 1.88 -4.58
N ASP A 98 7.99 1.64 -5.33
CA ASP A 98 7.97 1.51 -6.79
C ASP A 98 7.04 0.35 -7.22
N ASN A 99 7.11 -0.79 -6.52
CA ASN A 99 6.24 -1.95 -6.76
C ASN A 99 4.75 -1.60 -6.52
N LEU A 100 4.43 -0.93 -5.42
CA LEU A 100 3.07 -0.51 -5.13
C LEU A 100 2.55 0.45 -6.20
N MET A 101 3.36 1.43 -6.60
CA MET A 101 2.95 2.42 -7.60
C MET A 101 2.74 1.80 -8.98
N THR A 102 3.50 0.75 -9.33
CA THR A 102 3.32 0.02 -10.59
C THR A 102 1.93 -0.61 -10.71
N ILE A 103 1.41 -1.19 -9.62
CA ILE A 103 0.12 -1.89 -9.61
C ILE A 103 -1.05 -1.03 -9.12
N TYR A 104 -0.81 0.20 -8.71
CA TYR A 104 -1.79 1.06 -8.03
C TYR A 104 -3.14 1.13 -8.74
N LYS A 105 -3.13 1.40 -10.07
CA LYS A 105 -4.36 1.56 -10.85
C LYS A 105 -5.18 0.27 -10.94
N ASP A 106 -4.50 -0.85 -11.15
CA ASP A 106 -5.15 -2.14 -11.26
C ASP A 106 -5.66 -2.60 -9.90
N ALA A 107 -4.85 -2.47 -8.87
CA ALA A 107 -5.20 -2.80 -7.49
C ALA A 107 -6.41 -1.99 -6.99
N LYS A 108 -6.53 -0.71 -7.37
CA LYS A 108 -7.66 0.14 -7.00
C LYS A 108 -9.01 -0.41 -7.46
N ASN A 109 -9.02 -1.07 -8.63
CA ASN A 109 -10.22 -1.68 -9.21
C ASN A 109 -10.45 -3.12 -8.75
N ILE A 110 -9.36 -3.85 -8.46
CA ILE A 110 -9.42 -5.30 -8.19
C ILE A 110 -9.50 -5.57 -6.68
N ASP A 111 -8.73 -4.85 -5.89
CA ASP A 111 -8.65 -5.04 -4.44
C ASP A 111 -8.46 -3.71 -3.68
N PRO A 112 -9.48 -2.85 -3.65
CA PRO A 112 -9.40 -1.54 -2.99
C PRO A 112 -9.07 -1.64 -1.50
N PHE A 113 -9.46 -2.72 -0.83
CA PHE A 113 -9.14 -2.96 0.58
C PHE A 113 -7.65 -3.16 0.79
N ASN A 114 -7.04 -4.13 0.09
CA ASN A 114 -5.61 -4.39 0.26
C ASN A 114 -4.76 -3.24 -0.30
N LEU A 115 -5.20 -2.51 -1.33
CA LEU A 115 -4.51 -1.30 -1.78
C LEU A 115 -4.47 -0.24 -0.68
N ALA A 116 -5.59 0.07 -0.05
CA ALA A 116 -5.65 1.02 1.06
C ALA A 116 -4.74 0.59 2.23
N ARG A 117 -4.73 -0.70 2.55
CA ARG A 117 -3.85 -1.27 3.57
C ARG A 117 -2.38 -1.18 3.17
N ALA A 118 -2.02 -1.47 1.92
CA ALA A 118 -0.65 -1.35 1.43
C ALA A 118 -0.14 0.09 1.52
N ILE A 119 -0.94 1.07 1.09
CA ILE A 119 -0.59 2.50 1.15
C ILE A 119 -0.33 2.92 2.60
N SER A 120 -1.27 2.66 3.51
CA SER A 120 -1.13 3.07 4.91
C SER A 120 0.00 2.32 5.64
N SER A 121 0.26 1.07 5.28
CA SER A 121 1.32 0.27 5.88
C SER A 121 2.70 0.66 5.37
N LEU A 122 2.82 1.14 4.12
CA LEU A 122 4.07 1.65 3.60
C LEU A 122 4.46 2.97 4.28
N ASP A 123 3.50 3.87 4.50
CA ASP A 123 3.74 5.09 5.27
C ASP A 123 4.18 4.76 6.71
N CYS A 124 3.48 3.83 7.35
CA CYS A 124 3.84 3.37 8.69
C CYS A 124 5.25 2.75 8.73
N TRP A 125 5.59 1.88 7.77
CA TRP A 125 6.92 1.30 7.71
C TRP A 125 8.01 2.35 7.50
N SER A 126 7.75 3.33 6.63
CA SER A 126 8.69 4.43 6.37
C SER A 126 8.89 5.31 7.60
N GLU A 127 7.82 5.64 8.29
CA GLU A 127 7.83 6.43 9.52
C GLU A 127 8.58 5.69 10.65
N GLN A 128 8.22 4.43 10.92
CA GLN A 128 8.88 3.63 11.95
C GLN A 128 10.36 3.36 11.61
N GLN A 129 10.71 3.29 10.31
CA GLN A 129 12.08 3.16 9.87
C GLN A 129 12.87 4.48 9.99
N GLU A 130 12.21 5.65 9.88
CA GLU A 130 12.83 6.94 10.19
C GLU A 130 13.19 7.04 11.67
N GLU A 131 12.29 6.62 12.55
CA GLU A 131 12.55 6.58 13.99
C GLU A 131 13.65 5.56 14.37
N ASN A 132 13.70 4.43 13.69
CA ASN A 132 14.73 3.39 13.75
C ASN A 132 15.07 2.86 15.15
N TRP A 133 14.11 2.76 16.05
CA TRP A 133 14.36 2.26 17.41
C TRP A 133 13.45 1.10 17.84
N GLN A 134 12.20 1.02 17.36
CA GLN A 134 11.25 -0.03 17.68
C GLN A 134 11.18 -1.10 16.59
N THR A 135 12.06 -2.08 16.62
CA THR A 135 12.14 -3.13 15.61
C THR A 135 10.83 -3.89 15.41
N TRP A 136 10.02 -4.05 16.48
CA TRP A 136 8.74 -4.76 16.39
C TRP A 136 7.69 -3.96 15.61
N ASP A 137 7.67 -2.62 15.74
CA ASP A 137 6.77 -1.75 14.98
C ASP A 137 7.16 -1.69 13.51
N ILE A 138 8.45 -1.52 13.23
CA ILE A 138 9.01 -1.60 11.88
C ILE A 138 8.55 -2.89 11.20
N ASN A 139 8.75 -4.03 11.87
CA ASN A 139 8.37 -5.33 11.33
C ASN A 139 6.86 -5.50 11.18
N SER A 140 6.06 -4.97 12.10
CA SER A 140 4.60 -5.02 12.02
C SER A 140 4.11 -4.30 10.78
N CYS A 141 4.55 -3.05 10.56
CA CYS A 141 4.16 -2.25 9.40
C CYS A 141 4.64 -2.87 8.08
N LYS A 142 5.89 -3.34 8.05
CA LYS A 142 6.46 -4.05 6.90
C LYS A 142 5.67 -5.31 6.55
N ASN A 143 5.34 -6.15 7.54
CA ASN A 143 4.59 -7.37 7.33
C ASN A 143 3.15 -7.10 6.86
N ASP A 144 2.50 -6.06 7.38
CA ASP A 144 1.20 -5.62 6.92
C ASP A 144 1.23 -5.19 5.44
N PHE A 145 2.28 -4.44 5.06
CA PHE A 145 2.51 -4.06 3.66
C PHE A 145 2.70 -5.28 2.76
N LEU A 146 3.63 -6.17 3.10
CA LEU A 146 3.94 -7.35 2.31
C LEU A 146 2.71 -8.27 2.15
N LYS A 147 1.93 -8.45 3.21
CA LYS A 147 0.69 -9.23 3.17
C LYS A 147 -0.36 -8.59 2.27
N ALA A 148 -0.51 -7.28 2.32
CA ALA A 148 -1.44 -6.56 1.45
C ALA A 148 -1.02 -6.67 -0.02
N MET A 149 0.27 -6.50 -0.33
CA MET A 149 0.81 -6.67 -1.68
C MET A 149 0.62 -8.09 -2.21
N HIS A 150 0.91 -9.11 -1.38
CA HIS A 150 0.68 -10.49 -1.75
C HIS A 150 -0.79 -10.75 -2.16
N ASN A 151 -1.74 -10.31 -1.35
CA ASN A 151 -3.16 -10.48 -1.64
C ASN A 151 -3.59 -9.78 -2.95
N ILE A 152 -3.03 -8.59 -3.24
CA ILE A 152 -3.30 -7.88 -4.49
C ILE A 152 -2.78 -8.69 -5.68
N TYR A 153 -1.53 -9.17 -5.62
CA TYR A 153 -0.94 -9.95 -6.70
C TYR A 153 -1.69 -11.26 -6.97
N GLU A 154 -2.12 -11.95 -5.92
CA GLU A 154 -2.96 -13.16 -6.09
C GLU A 154 -4.26 -12.84 -6.84
N LYS A 155 -4.94 -11.74 -6.51
CA LYS A 155 -6.18 -11.34 -7.21
C LYS A 155 -5.94 -10.92 -8.65
N ILE A 156 -4.84 -10.21 -8.95
CA ILE A 156 -4.46 -9.84 -10.31
C ILE A 156 -4.22 -11.09 -11.15
N SER A 157 -3.40 -12.02 -10.64
CA SER A 157 -3.07 -13.29 -11.33
C SER A 157 -4.29 -14.16 -11.60
N ASN A 158 -5.19 -14.27 -10.63
CA ASN A 158 -6.42 -15.04 -10.79
C ASN A 158 -7.33 -14.45 -11.88
N LYS A 159 -7.43 -13.12 -11.95
CA LYS A 159 -8.21 -12.43 -12.98
C LYS A 159 -7.65 -12.62 -14.39
N GLU A 160 -6.33 -12.60 -14.53
CA GLU A 160 -5.65 -12.87 -15.82
C GLU A 160 -5.92 -14.32 -16.29
N ASN A 161 -5.81 -15.29 -15.40
CA ASN A 161 -6.10 -16.71 -15.70
C ASN A 161 -7.57 -16.96 -16.11
N GLU A 162 -8.53 -16.24 -15.50
CA GLU A 162 -9.95 -16.33 -15.88
C GLU A 162 -10.21 -15.75 -17.27
N GLN A 163 -9.51 -14.69 -17.67
CA GLN A 163 -9.62 -14.11 -19.00
C GLN A 163 -9.02 -15.00 -20.08
N GLU A 164 -7.89 -15.66 -19.81
CA GLU A 164 -7.27 -16.60 -20.75
C GLU A 164 -8.14 -17.86 -20.97
N THR A 165 -8.76 -18.38 -19.91
CA THR A 165 -9.66 -19.53 -20.00
C THR A 165 -10.97 -19.20 -20.73
N SER A 166 -11.46 -17.97 -20.63
CA SER A 166 -12.66 -17.50 -21.34
C SER A 166 -12.39 -17.35 -22.85
N ASN A 167 -11.24 -16.80 -23.22
CA ASN A 167 -10.87 -16.63 -24.63
C ASN A 167 -10.59 -17.94 -25.35
N ASN A 168 -10.21 -19.01 -24.63
CA ASN A 168 -10.00 -20.35 -25.19
C ASN A 168 -11.28 -21.14 -25.39
N LYS A 169 -12.42 -20.73 -24.81
CA LYS A 169 -13.71 -21.40 -24.99
C LYS A 169 -14.43 -21.02 -26.28
N ASP A 170 -14.19 -19.83 -26.79
CA ASP A 170 -14.86 -19.37 -28.03
C ASP A 170 -14.17 -19.81 -29.32
N ASN A 171 -12.96 -20.41 -29.24
CA ASN A 171 -12.21 -20.86 -30.41
C ASN A 171 -12.29 -22.37 -30.71
N ASN A 172 -13.20 -23.11 -30.09
CA ASN A 172 -13.27 -24.56 -30.26
C ASN A 172 -14.59 -25.01 -30.96
N LEU A 173 -14.90 -24.37 -32.11
CA LEU A 173 -15.80 -24.98 -33.11
C LEU A 173 -15.26 -24.71 -34.50
N GLU A 174 -14.83 -25.75 -35.11
CA GLU A 174 -14.52 -26.05 -36.54
C GLU A 174 -13.07 -26.29 -36.90
N ASN A 175 -12.94 -27.54 -37.35
CA ASN A 175 -12.09 -28.10 -38.39
C ASN A 175 -10.75 -28.74 -38.02
N LYS A 176 -10.84 -30.10 -38.07
CA LYS A 176 -9.74 -30.99 -38.45
C LYS A 176 -9.27 -30.67 -39.85
N THR A 177 -8.01 -30.31 -40.01
CA THR A 177 -7.13 -30.87 -41.07
C THR A 177 -5.67 -30.50 -40.74
N LYS A 178 -4.80 -31.51 -40.94
CA LYS A 178 -3.33 -31.41 -40.90
C LYS A 178 -2.86 -30.29 -41.84
N ASP A 179 -1.90 -29.49 -41.35
CA ASP A 179 -0.64 -29.27 -42.06
C ASP A 179 0.22 -28.28 -41.25
N GLU A 180 1.50 -28.50 -41.35
CA GLU A 180 2.65 -27.81 -40.80
C GLU A 180 2.47 -26.26 -40.78
N VAL A 181 2.56 -25.63 -39.61
CA VAL A 181 2.61 -24.16 -39.52
C VAL A 181 3.93 -23.73 -38.85
N THR A 182 4.74 -23.19 -39.70
CA THR A 182 5.91 -22.38 -39.36
C THR A 182 5.49 -21.21 -38.49
N ILE A 183 5.94 -21.17 -37.24
CA ILE A 183 5.68 -20.08 -36.30
C ILE A 183 6.60 -18.92 -36.68
N VAL A 184 6.04 -17.86 -37.25
CA VAL A 184 6.70 -16.54 -37.34
C VAL A 184 6.44 -15.81 -36.01
N THR A 185 7.42 -15.84 -35.12
CA THR A 185 7.41 -15.02 -33.91
C THR A 185 7.67 -13.58 -34.27
N LYS A 186 6.64 -12.75 -34.17
CA LYS A 186 6.79 -11.30 -34.19
C LYS A 186 7.17 -10.86 -32.76
N ASN A 187 8.45 -10.60 -32.56
CA ASN A 187 8.97 -10.01 -31.34
C ASN A 187 8.46 -8.57 -31.19
N GLU A 188 7.49 -8.38 -30.32
CA GLU A 188 7.31 -7.10 -29.64
C GLU A 188 7.94 -7.26 -28.26
N ASN A 189 8.97 -6.46 -27.99
CA ASN A 189 9.67 -6.40 -26.68
C ASN A 189 8.67 -5.94 -25.61
N LYS A 190 7.94 -6.88 -25.04
CA LYS A 190 7.33 -6.74 -23.73
C LYS A 190 8.42 -7.21 -22.76
N GLU A 191 9.09 -6.28 -22.09
CA GLU A 191 9.94 -6.58 -20.95
C GLU A 191 9.07 -7.35 -19.94
N LEU A 192 9.23 -8.66 -19.90
CA LEU A 192 8.59 -9.51 -18.90
C LEU A 192 9.24 -9.15 -17.55
N MET A 193 8.60 -8.26 -16.80
CA MET A 193 8.89 -8.13 -15.37
C MET A 193 8.48 -9.43 -14.71
N GLN A 194 9.45 -10.32 -14.50
CA GLN A 194 9.25 -11.56 -13.79
C GLN A 194 9.16 -11.26 -12.30
N ILE A 195 7.95 -11.31 -11.76
CA ILE A 195 7.73 -11.10 -10.33
C ILE A 195 8.12 -12.39 -9.62
N ILE A 196 9.19 -12.31 -8.82
CA ILE A 196 9.69 -13.42 -8.01
C ILE A 196 9.08 -13.32 -6.63
N TYR A 197 8.32 -14.32 -6.23
CA TYR A 197 7.71 -14.40 -4.90
C TYR A 197 8.61 -15.18 -3.94
N PHE A 198 8.76 -14.64 -2.73
CA PHE A 198 9.32 -15.37 -1.60
C PHE A 198 8.18 -15.79 -0.67
N ASP A 199 8.26 -16.99 -0.12
CA ASP A 199 7.38 -17.40 0.96
C ASP A 199 7.59 -16.50 2.18
N PHE A 200 6.51 -16.20 2.90
CA PHE A 200 6.55 -15.40 4.10
C PHE A 200 7.62 -15.93 5.07
N ASP A 201 8.51 -15.04 5.49
CA ASP A 201 9.64 -15.32 6.42
C ASP A 201 10.67 -16.35 5.92
N LYS A 202 10.80 -16.54 4.59
CA LYS A 202 11.81 -17.42 4.00
C LYS A 202 12.59 -16.71 2.91
N PHE A 203 13.92 -16.86 2.94
CA PHE A 203 14.84 -16.38 1.89
C PHE A 203 14.89 -17.31 0.66
N ASN A 204 14.06 -18.33 0.62
CA ASN A 204 13.98 -19.29 -0.48
C ASN A 204 12.85 -18.92 -1.42
N LEU A 205 13.12 -18.97 -2.73
CA LEU A 205 12.10 -18.81 -3.76
C LEU A 205 10.95 -19.80 -3.53
N SER A 206 9.71 -19.32 -3.67
CA SER A 206 8.56 -20.21 -3.67
C SER A 206 8.64 -21.23 -4.81
N GLU A 207 7.99 -22.37 -4.67
CA GLU A 207 7.98 -23.40 -5.74
C GLU A 207 7.45 -22.84 -7.07
N VAL A 208 6.45 -21.96 -7.01
CA VAL A 208 5.90 -21.27 -8.21
C VAL A 208 6.93 -20.36 -8.88
N SER A 209 7.86 -19.77 -8.11
CA SER A 209 8.91 -18.92 -8.66
C SER A 209 10.10 -19.70 -9.20
N LYS A 210 10.34 -20.93 -8.70
CA LYS A 210 11.40 -21.83 -9.22
C LYS A 210 11.11 -22.33 -10.61
N ASP A 211 9.83 -22.52 -10.95
CA ASP A 211 9.40 -22.98 -12.27
C ASP A 211 9.45 -21.87 -13.35
N LYS A 212 9.68 -20.62 -12.94
CA LYS A 212 9.73 -19.44 -13.83
C LYS A 212 11.15 -18.95 -14.16
N ILE A 213 12.18 -19.54 -13.55
CA ILE A 213 13.60 -19.26 -13.79
C ILE A 213 14.22 -20.37 -14.62
#